data_bcfba86bf96c3665ff078f69c5233e3b
#
_entry.id   bcfba86bf96c3665ff078f69c5233e3b
#
_cell.length_a   1.000
_cell.length_b   1.000
_cell.length_c   1.000
_cell.angle_alpha   90.00
_cell.angle_beta   90.00
_cell.angle_gamma   90.00
#
_symmetry.space_group_name_H-M   'P 1'
#
loop_
_entity.id
_entity.type
_entity.pdbx_description
1 polymer ?
#
loop_
_entity_poly.entity_id
_entity_poly.type
_entity_poly.pdbx_seq_one_letter_code
_entity_poly.pdbx_strand_id
1 'polypeptide(L)'
;MTSRKKIPLNRRSFMARSACSAMGLTGIVSTLAHMKLMQGALANTSSSLNDYRALVVLFLFGAKDANNFLMPGLLNPSRANYDTHRGVLALPTGGTNPTHPIVASNLATQPSAPAGAEYFELHPSLPDVKSLFDSGDLSIAANVGTLVVPTKASTYDSVALPPQLFSHSDQQNQWQSSLPDKPFQSGWCGRIADILHPQNTDSAISMSVSLSGINAIQAGLTQVSPQYSVTNAGAVTLGGYGNKYSSALTDSQDKHSYKSNSSGRRLKAFQDIMDYTHDHLFEEGYNNVVRQARENEGYVGAALEEADSWLHPTAQDSRGRPWPFMTATFLYQHGIDPSGLNNSNISALGALPDLARQLLKIAQLIAGRRCLENKRQLFFCSYGGHDTHQDQGGYSGNGVYVPGDLDANMGVLNDALKAFNDCMHALETFENGQNDAFSYDDFILASHSDFNRTLTPNGNLAGPSGSDHAWGTHVFTMGGNVRGSNVYGYYPDLDPAGVWTTPGSSRGRWIPTCSVEQFTAPLAKWLDVGDSELATIFPNLDRFSSPFGSTYNPSGYDSMLANPNMDFLEGI
;
A
#
# COMPACT_ATOMS: atom_id res chain seq x y z
N MET A 1 57.74 -38.15 3.57
CA MET A 1 56.40 -38.09 4.24
C MET A 1 56.48 -37.08 5.37
N THR A 2 56.11 -35.83 5.13
CA THR A 2 56.12 -34.76 6.12
C THR A 2 54.70 -34.56 6.67
N SER A 3 54.52 -34.91 7.95
CA SER A 3 53.29 -34.77 8.71
C SER A 3 52.92 -33.28 8.86
N ARG A 4 51.81 -32.86 8.27
CA ARG A 4 51.20 -31.55 8.52
C ARG A 4 50.56 -31.55 9.92
N LYS A 5 51.16 -30.82 10.87
CA LYS A 5 50.56 -30.53 12.19
C LYS A 5 49.26 -29.75 11.98
N LYS A 6 48.14 -30.33 12.40
CA LYS A 6 46.83 -29.62 12.52
C LYS A 6 46.94 -28.62 13.67
N ILE A 7 46.90 -27.34 13.38
CA ILE A 7 46.81 -26.27 14.39
C ILE A 7 45.34 -26.25 14.89
N PRO A 8 45.09 -26.41 16.19
CA PRO A 8 43.73 -26.34 16.73
C PRO A 8 43.17 -24.92 16.58
N LEU A 9 42.05 -24.79 15.90
CA LEU A 9 41.31 -23.54 15.79
C LEU A 9 40.72 -23.17 17.16
N ASN A 10 41.21 -22.11 17.79
CA ASN A 10 40.55 -21.57 18.96
C ASN A 10 39.29 -20.74 18.57
N ARG A 11 38.40 -20.55 19.55
CA ARG A 11 37.12 -19.81 19.33
C ARG A 11 37.31 -18.44 18.67
N ARG A 12 38.39 -17.74 19.00
CA ARG A 12 38.70 -16.39 18.51
C ARG A 12 39.11 -16.40 17.03
N SER A 13 39.91 -17.37 16.61
CA SER A 13 40.30 -17.53 15.20
C SER A 13 39.18 -18.11 14.35
N PHE A 14 38.26 -18.88 14.91
CA PHE A 14 37.03 -19.30 14.23
C PHE A 14 36.09 -18.12 13.99
N MET A 15 35.84 -17.30 15.02
CA MET A 15 34.98 -16.10 14.88
C MET A 15 35.55 -15.06 13.90
N ALA A 16 36.86 -14.81 13.93
CA ALA A 16 37.50 -13.89 13.00
C ALA A 16 37.41 -14.39 11.55
N ARG A 17 37.57 -15.67 11.28
CA ARG A 17 37.46 -16.26 9.94
C ARG A 17 36.01 -16.32 9.46
N SER A 18 35.05 -16.57 10.36
CA SER A 18 33.60 -16.50 10.04
C SER A 18 33.16 -15.09 9.74
N ALA A 19 33.63 -14.09 10.50
CA ALA A 19 33.35 -12.68 10.22
C ALA A 19 33.94 -12.20 8.89
N CYS A 20 35.18 -12.57 8.58
CA CYS A 20 35.82 -12.26 7.29
C CYS A 20 35.13 -12.95 6.10
N SER A 21 34.61 -14.17 6.28
CA SER A 21 33.88 -14.89 5.23
C SER A 21 32.49 -14.29 5.01
N ALA A 22 31.81 -13.89 6.09
CA ALA A 22 30.51 -13.22 6.00
C ALA A 22 30.64 -11.83 5.35
N MET A 23 31.64 -11.04 5.73
CA MET A 23 31.90 -9.73 5.10
C MET A 23 32.33 -9.85 3.62
N GLY A 24 33.07 -10.89 3.26
CA GLY A 24 33.48 -11.13 1.87
C GLY A 24 32.31 -11.50 0.96
N LEU A 25 31.41 -12.36 1.42
CA LEU A 25 30.22 -12.77 0.66
C LEU A 25 29.18 -11.64 0.53
N THR A 26 28.93 -10.91 1.61
CA THR A 26 28.02 -9.74 1.56
C THR A 26 28.58 -8.62 0.69
N GLY A 27 29.90 -8.38 0.70
CA GLY A 27 30.53 -7.41 -0.17
C GLY A 27 30.41 -7.77 -1.66
N ILE A 28 30.62 -9.05 -2.03
CA ILE A 28 30.51 -9.51 -3.42
C ILE A 28 29.06 -9.47 -3.91
N VAL A 29 28.11 -9.91 -3.10
CA VAL A 29 26.67 -9.86 -3.43
C VAL A 29 26.18 -8.42 -3.57
N SER A 30 26.60 -7.54 -2.66
CA SER A 30 26.33 -6.10 -2.73
C SER A 30 26.92 -5.48 -3.99
N THR A 31 28.19 -5.77 -4.31
CA THR A 31 28.86 -5.22 -5.51
C THR A 31 28.20 -5.71 -6.79
N LEU A 32 27.79 -6.97 -6.88
CA LEU A 32 27.06 -7.52 -8.04
C LEU A 32 25.66 -6.94 -8.17
N ALA A 33 24.96 -6.72 -7.04
CA ALA A 33 23.67 -6.03 -7.02
C ALA A 33 23.82 -4.56 -7.47
N HIS A 34 24.83 -3.85 -6.97
CA HIS A 34 25.16 -2.48 -7.40
C HIS A 34 25.51 -2.41 -8.89
N MET A 35 26.28 -3.36 -9.44
CA MET A 35 26.62 -3.40 -10.85
C MET A 35 25.38 -3.65 -11.73
N LYS A 36 24.46 -4.54 -11.31
CA LYS A 36 23.19 -4.77 -12.01
C LYS A 36 22.26 -3.55 -11.96
N LEU A 37 22.16 -2.89 -10.80
CA LEU A 37 21.39 -1.65 -10.64
C LEU A 37 21.98 -0.50 -11.47
N MET A 38 23.31 -0.36 -11.50
CA MET A 38 23.97 0.61 -12.36
C MET A 38 23.77 0.32 -13.86
N GLN A 39 23.73 -0.95 -14.28
CA GLN A 39 23.42 -1.32 -15.66
C GLN A 39 21.96 -1.01 -16.00
N GLY A 40 21.01 -1.27 -15.09
CA GLY A 40 19.60 -0.90 -15.24
C GLY A 40 19.42 0.62 -15.35
N ALA A 41 20.03 1.37 -14.46
CA ALA A 41 20.00 2.84 -14.48
C ALA A 41 20.61 3.42 -15.76
N LEU A 42 21.69 2.83 -16.28
CA LEU A 42 22.31 3.25 -17.55
C LEU A 42 21.47 2.87 -18.78
N ALA A 43 20.71 1.79 -18.72
CA ALA A 43 19.80 1.40 -19.80
C ALA A 43 18.59 2.34 -19.91
N ASN A 44 18.13 2.89 -18.78
CA ASN A 44 16.99 3.81 -18.71
C ASN A 44 17.33 5.30 -18.92
N THR A 45 18.61 5.67 -19.13
CA THR A 45 19.03 7.07 -19.29
C THR A 45 18.56 7.76 -20.57
N SER A 46 17.76 7.10 -21.42
CA SER A 46 17.23 7.70 -22.65
C SER A 46 15.81 8.26 -22.54
N SER A 47 15.08 7.98 -21.47
CA SER A 47 13.76 8.60 -21.22
C SER A 47 13.86 9.60 -20.06
N SER A 48 13.88 10.89 -20.39
CA SER A 48 13.63 11.92 -19.37
C SER A 48 12.23 11.68 -18.81
N LEU A 49 12.10 11.44 -17.49
CA LEU A 49 10.80 11.45 -16.84
C LEU A 49 10.25 12.87 -16.92
N ASN A 50 9.38 13.12 -17.88
CA ASN A 50 8.79 14.43 -18.11
C ASN A 50 7.47 14.62 -17.36
N ASP A 51 6.93 13.52 -16.80
CA ASP A 51 5.65 13.44 -16.10
C ASP A 51 5.82 13.01 -14.64
N TYR A 52 4.95 13.48 -13.76
CA TYR A 52 4.89 13.08 -12.36
C TYR A 52 4.07 11.79 -12.22
N ARG A 53 4.50 10.87 -11.34
CA ARG A 53 3.68 9.69 -10.95
C ARG A 53 3.84 9.35 -9.48
N ALA A 54 2.71 9.10 -8.82
CA ALA A 54 2.63 8.73 -7.42
C ALA A 54 1.94 7.38 -7.24
N LEU A 55 2.66 6.39 -6.70
CA LEU A 55 2.08 5.12 -6.26
C LEU A 55 1.81 5.18 -4.76
N VAL A 56 0.55 5.01 -4.37
CA VAL A 56 0.11 4.92 -2.98
C VAL A 56 -0.18 3.46 -2.66
N VAL A 57 0.59 2.86 -1.76
CA VAL A 57 0.35 1.50 -1.26
C VAL A 57 -0.41 1.60 0.06
N LEU A 58 -1.65 1.12 0.06
CA LEU A 58 -2.49 1.01 1.24
C LEU A 58 -2.46 -0.42 1.76
N PHE A 59 -1.88 -0.65 2.94
CA PHE A 59 -1.84 -1.95 3.56
C PHE A 59 -2.93 -2.11 4.63
N LEU A 60 -3.85 -3.04 4.43
CA LEU A 60 -4.96 -3.36 5.33
C LEU A 60 -4.54 -4.51 6.25
N PHE A 61 -4.00 -4.15 7.43
CA PHE A 61 -3.47 -5.12 8.39
C PHE A 61 -4.57 -5.86 9.17
N GLY A 62 -4.38 -7.16 9.34
CA GLY A 62 -5.27 -8.05 10.10
C GLY A 62 -6.14 -8.93 9.20
N ALA A 63 -5.77 -9.08 7.93
CA ALA A 63 -6.51 -9.94 6.99
C ALA A 63 -7.94 -9.43 6.72
N LYS A 64 -8.05 -8.44 5.87
CA LYS A 64 -9.35 -7.91 5.43
C LYS A 64 -10.26 -9.03 4.93
N ASP A 65 -11.50 -9.10 5.44
CA ASP A 65 -12.50 -10.06 4.97
C ASP A 65 -12.91 -9.75 3.52
N ALA A 66 -12.28 -10.43 2.60
CA ALA A 66 -12.56 -10.29 1.18
C ALA A 66 -13.90 -10.91 0.79
N ASN A 67 -14.38 -11.93 1.52
CA ASN A 67 -15.65 -12.60 1.24
C ASN A 67 -16.87 -11.68 1.46
N ASN A 68 -16.76 -10.68 2.33
CA ASN A 68 -17.80 -9.66 2.53
C ASN A 68 -17.40 -8.29 1.97
N PHE A 69 -16.17 -8.10 1.49
CA PHE A 69 -15.80 -6.91 0.71
C PHE A 69 -16.40 -6.98 -0.70
N LEU A 70 -16.22 -8.11 -1.40
CA LEU A 70 -16.77 -8.41 -2.73
C LEU A 70 -17.51 -9.74 -2.69
N MET A 71 -18.82 -9.70 -2.78
CA MET A 71 -19.69 -10.86 -2.74
C MET A 71 -20.24 -11.20 -4.12
N PRO A 72 -20.58 -12.46 -4.40
CA PRO A 72 -21.31 -12.78 -5.62
C PRO A 72 -22.73 -12.19 -5.58
N GLY A 73 -23.14 -11.52 -6.66
CA GLY A 73 -24.50 -11.03 -6.84
C GLY A 73 -25.51 -12.16 -7.07
N LEU A 74 -26.81 -11.83 -7.11
CA LEU A 74 -27.90 -12.82 -7.22
C LEU A 74 -27.78 -13.73 -8.45
N LEU A 75 -27.27 -13.20 -9.55
CA LEU A 75 -27.11 -13.96 -10.81
C LEU A 75 -25.75 -14.65 -10.93
N ASN A 76 -24.82 -14.36 -10.00
CA ASN A 76 -23.48 -14.94 -10.04
C ASN A 76 -23.51 -16.43 -9.67
N PRO A 77 -22.83 -17.31 -10.43
CA PRO A 77 -22.81 -18.76 -10.15
C PRO A 77 -22.36 -19.15 -8.73
N SER A 78 -21.50 -18.33 -8.11
CA SER A 78 -20.99 -18.59 -6.75
C SER A 78 -21.96 -18.18 -5.63
N ARG A 79 -23.10 -17.54 -5.96
CA ARG A 79 -24.04 -17.02 -4.96
C ARG A 79 -24.60 -18.10 -4.05
N ALA A 80 -25.01 -19.23 -4.60
CA ALA A 80 -25.58 -20.32 -3.83
C ALA A 80 -24.60 -20.89 -2.79
N ASN A 81 -23.33 -20.98 -3.15
CA ASN A 81 -22.26 -21.40 -2.22
C ASN A 81 -22.02 -20.36 -1.13
N TYR A 82 -22.00 -19.06 -1.48
CA TYR A 82 -21.90 -17.98 -0.50
C TYR A 82 -23.05 -18.05 0.53
N ASP A 83 -24.30 -18.11 0.08
CA ASP A 83 -25.47 -18.16 0.98
C ASP A 83 -25.45 -19.41 1.87
N THR A 84 -24.97 -20.55 1.34
CA THR A 84 -24.93 -21.82 2.09
C THR A 84 -23.82 -21.81 3.14
N HIS A 85 -22.62 -21.33 2.80
CA HIS A 85 -21.43 -21.56 3.60
C HIS A 85 -21.02 -20.35 4.45
N ARG A 86 -21.47 -19.13 4.08
CA ARG A 86 -21.17 -17.92 4.86
C ARG A 86 -21.95 -17.83 6.17
N GLY A 87 -23.05 -18.56 6.30
CA GLY A 87 -23.82 -18.70 7.53
C GLY A 87 -24.28 -17.35 8.10
N VAL A 88 -24.03 -17.12 9.40
CA VAL A 88 -24.44 -15.86 10.09
C VAL A 88 -23.72 -14.61 9.58
N LEU A 89 -22.62 -14.76 8.86
CA LEU A 89 -21.90 -13.63 8.24
C LEU A 89 -22.37 -13.34 6.81
N ALA A 90 -23.31 -14.10 6.26
CA ALA A 90 -23.84 -13.85 4.92
C ALA A 90 -24.64 -12.53 4.89
N LEU A 91 -24.34 -11.68 3.92
CA LEU A 91 -25.03 -10.41 3.70
C LEU A 91 -26.07 -10.56 2.58
N PRO A 92 -27.36 -10.23 2.83
CA PRO A 92 -28.40 -10.30 1.83
C PRO A 92 -28.32 -9.13 0.85
N THR A 93 -28.80 -9.36 -0.37
CA THR A 93 -28.89 -8.35 -1.42
C THR A 93 -30.04 -7.35 -1.24
N GLY A 94 -30.82 -7.49 -0.17
CA GLY A 94 -31.97 -6.62 0.12
C GLY A 94 -32.21 -6.51 1.63
N GLY A 95 -33.19 -5.73 2.03
CA GLY A 95 -33.56 -5.51 3.43
C GLY A 95 -33.21 -4.11 3.94
N THR A 96 -33.01 -3.96 5.25
CA THR A 96 -32.75 -2.66 5.90
C THR A 96 -31.32 -2.15 5.74
N ASN A 97 -30.37 -3.03 5.40
CA ASN A 97 -28.97 -2.70 5.17
C ASN A 97 -28.49 -3.45 3.94
N PRO A 98 -28.91 -3.05 2.71
CA PRO A 98 -28.62 -3.77 1.50
C PRO A 98 -27.16 -3.65 1.08
N THR A 99 -26.64 -4.70 0.46
CA THR A 99 -25.37 -4.67 -0.27
C THR A 99 -25.47 -3.76 -1.49
N HIS A 100 -24.35 -3.37 -2.06
CA HIS A 100 -24.28 -2.47 -3.21
C HIS A 100 -23.94 -3.25 -4.48
N PRO A 101 -24.90 -3.42 -5.44
CA PRO A 101 -24.66 -4.17 -6.67
C PRO A 101 -23.70 -3.43 -7.59
N ILE A 102 -22.77 -4.19 -8.18
CA ILE A 102 -21.86 -3.76 -9.24
C ILE A 102 -21.84 -4.77 -10.38
N VAL A 103 -21.48 -4.31 -11.58
CA VAL A 103 -21.34 -5.15 -12.76
C VAL A 103 -19.92 -5.00 -13.31
N ALA A 104 -19.19 -6.11 -13.38
CA ALA A 104 -17.84 -6.13 -13.92
C ALA A 104 -17.88 -6.09 -15.46
N SER A 105 -17.55 -4.94 -16.05
CA SER A 105 -17.66 -4.69 -17.49
C SER A 105 -16.81 -5.64 -18.33
N ASN A 106 -15.62 -6.00 -17.84
CA ASN A 106 -14.73 -6.94 -18.51
C ASN A 106 -15.29 -8.38 -18.55
N LEU A 107 -16.05 -8.79 -17.53
CA LEU A 107 -16.69 -10.12 -17.51
C LEU A 107 -17.97 -10.15 -18.34
N ALA A 108 -18.75 -9.07 -18.35
CA ALA A 108 -19.95 -8.94 -19.16
C ALA A 108 -19.68 -9.06 -20.67
N THR A 109 -18.47 -8.68 -21.11
CA THR A 109 -18.07 -8.72 -22.54
C THR A 109 -17.25 -9.95 -22.91
N GLN A 110 -16.96 -10.86 -21.96
CA GLN A 110 -16.14 -12.05 -22.17
C GLN A 110 -16.99 -13.25 -22.59
N PRO A 111 -16.89 -13.75 -23.84
CA PRO A 111 -17.69 -14.87 -24.31
C PRO A 111 -17.46 -16.18 -23.54
N SER A 112 -16.33 -16.31 -22.87
CA SER A 112 -15.93 -17.49 -22.10
C SER A 112 -16.26 -17.42 -20.62
N ALA A 113 -16.74 -16.27 -20.11
CA ALA A 113 -17.19 -16.15 -18.74
C ALA A 113 -18.50 -16.95 -18.53
N PRO A 114 -18.70 -17.62 -17.39
CA PRO A 114 -19.98 -18.20 -17.05
C PRO A 114 -21.09 -17.12 -17.05
N ALA A 115 -22.29 -17.48 -17.45
CA ALA A 115 -23.42 -16.57 -17.40
C ALA A 115 -23.63 -16.04 -15.97
N GLY A 116 -23.70 -14.74 -15.82
CA GLY A 116 -23.86 -14.08 -14.51
C GLY A 116 -22.57 -13.81 -13.74
N ALA A 117 -21.41 -14.23 -14.26
CA ALA A 117 -20.13 -14.03 -13.59
C ALA A 117 -19.78 -12.54 -13.37
N GLU A 118 -20.38 -11.64 -14.13
CA GLU A 118 -20.22 -10.20 -14.05
C GLU A 118 -20.92 -9.53 -12.86
N TYR A 119 -21.87 -10.20 -12.20
CA TYR A 119 -22.67 -9.62 -11.12
C TYR A 119 -22.03 -9.85 -9.77
N PHE A 120 -21.71 -8.78 -9.08
CA PHE A 120 -21.16 -8.76 -7.72
C PHE A 120 -21.92 -7.79 -6.83
N GLU A 121 -21.64 -7.87 -5.53
CA GLU A 121 -22.16 -6.98 -4.49
C GLU A 121 -21.01 -6.49 -3.61
N LEU A 122 -21.01 -5.22 -3.26
CA LEU A 122 -20.11 -4.66 -2.25
C LEU A 122 -20.79 -4.60 -0.88
N HIS A 123 -19.99 -4.56 0.17
CA HIS A 123 -20.45 -4.46 1.56
C HIS A 123 -21.40 -3.25 1.76
N PRO A 124 -22.43 -3.34 2.62
CA PRO A 124 -23.35 -2.21 2.87
C PRO A 124 -22.68 -0.90 3.28
N SER A 125 -21.53 -0.96 3.95
CA SER A 125 -20.76 0.23 4.36
C SER A 125 -19.86 0.79 3.25
N LEU A 126 -20.03 0.39 1.98
CA LEU A 126 -19.19 0.82 0.84
C LEU A 126 -19.96 1.54 -0.27
N PRO A 127 -20.90 2.47 0.04
CA PRO A 127 -21.68 3.16 -1.01
C PRO A 127 -20.83 4.02 -1.94
N ASP A 128 -19.79 4.68 -1.42
CA ASP A 128 -18.91 5.53 -2.21
C ASP A 128 -17.88 4.70 -3.00
N VAL A 129 -17.38 3.60 -2.43
CA VAL A 129 -16.54 2.65 -3.19
C VAL A 129 -17.32 2.08 -4.39
N LYS A 130 -18.64 1.82 -4.25
CA LYS A 130 -19.50 1.51 -5.40
C LYS A 130 -19.49 2.64 -6.42
N SER A 131 -19.63 3.87 -5.97
CA SER A 131 -19.62 5.03 -6.88
C SER A 131 -18.29 5.17 -7.62
N LEU A 132 -17.16 4.94 -6.94
CA LEU A 132 -15.82 4.91 -7.55
C LEU A 132 -15.65 3.76 -8.56
N PHE A 133 -16.26 2.62 -8.29
CA PHE A 133 -16.28 1.51 -9.24
C PHE A 133 -17.12 1.85 -10.47
N ASP A 134 -18.33 2.37 -10.28
CA ASP A 134 -19.25 2.70 -11.38
C ASP A 134 -18.74 3.86 -12.26
N SER A 135 -18.00 4.83 -11.68
CA SER A 135 -17.38 5.92 -12.44
C SER A 135 -16.16 5.50 -13.26
N GLY A 136 -15.63 4.31 -13.01
CA GLY A 136 -14.41 3.84 -13.67
C GLY A 136 -13.11 4.23 -12.96
N ASP A 137 -13.19 4.81 -11.77
CA ASP A 137 -12.01 5.22 -10.99
C ASP A 137 -11.38 4.07 -10.21
N LEU A 138 -12.10 2.94 -10.05
CA LEU A 138 -11.68 1.80 -9.24
C LEU A 138 -11.89 0.46 -9.97
N SER A 139 -10.92 -0.44 -9.81
CA SER A 139 -11.02 -1.86 -10.20
C SER A 139 -10.69 -2.78 -9.03
N ILE A 140 -11.12 -4.04 -9.13
CA ILE A 140 -10.89 -5.05 -8.11
C ILE A 140 -10.12 -6.22 -8.73
N ALA A 141 -9.09 -6.73 -8.05
CA ALA A 141 -8.41 -7.96 -8.42
C ALA A 141 -8.76 -9.07 -7.41
N ALA A 142 -9.35 -10.14 -7.93
CA ALA A 142 -9.84 -11.24 -7.12
C ALA A 142 -8.76 -12.29 -6.86
N ASN A 143 -8.77 -12.86 -5.65
CA ASN A 143 -8.00 -14.03 -5.24
C ASN A 143 -6.48 -13.90 -5.45
N VAL A 144 -5.92 -12.76 -5.04
CA VAL A 144 -4.48 -12.49 -5.02
C VAL A 144 -3.88 -12.96 -3.71
N GLY A 145 -2.67 -13.49 -3.73
CA GLY A 145 -1.97 -13.85 -2.50
C GLY A 145 -0.54 -14.31 -2.70
N THR A 146 0.13 -14.61 -1.60
CA THR A 146 1.51 -15.07 -1.62
C THR A 146 1.61 -16.48 -2.20
N LEU A 147 2.33 -16.66 -3.28
CA LEU A 147 2.57 -17.94 -3.94
C LEU A 147 4.07 -18.11 -4.22
N VAL A 148 4.60 -19.30 -4.00
CA VAL A 148 5.96 -19.68 -4.44
C VAL A 148 5.94 -20.14 -5.89
N VAL A 149 4.93 -20.92 -6.25
CA VAL A 149 4.64 -21.43 -7.59
C VAL A 149 3.13 -21.52 -7.77
N PRO A 150 2.61 -21.61 -9.00
CA PRO A 150 1.19 -21.90 -9.24
C PRO A 150 0.73 -23.15 -8.49
N THR A 151 -0.30 -23.00 -7.68
CA THR A 151 -0.77 -24.03 -6.73
C THR A 151 -2.25 -24.29 -6.90
N LYS A 152 -2.66 -25.57 -6.81
CA LYS A 152 -4.05 -26.01 -6.78
C LYS A 152 -4.26 -27.07 -5.70
N ALA A 153 -5.48 -27.34 -5.30
CA ALA A 153 -5.78 -28.32 -4.25
C ALA A 153 -5.10 -29.68 -4.51
N SER A 154 -5.09 -30.16 -5.75
CA SER A 154 -4.48 -31.45 -6.12
C SER A 154 -2.93 -31.46 -6.10
N THR A 155 -2.28 -30.30 -6.10
CA THR A 155 -0.81 -30.17 -6.03
C THR A 155 -0.32 -29.61 -4.71
N TYR A 156 -1.22 -29.20 -3.82
CA TYR A 156 -0.91 -28.48 -2.57
C TYR A 156 0.19 -29.18 -1.74
N ASP A 157 0.10 -30.50 -1.56
CA ASP A 157 1.05 -31.28 -0.77
C ASP A 157 2.35 -31.63 -1.51
N SER A 158 2.46 -31.30 -2.80
CA SER A 158 3.58 -31.70 -3.67
C SER A 158 4.41 -30.51 -4.19
N VAL A 159 3.97 -29.28 -3.99
CA VAL A 159 4.67 -28.07 -4.43
C VAL A 159 5.23 -27.28 -3.24
N ALA A 160 6.16 -26.38 -3.52
CA ALA A 160 6.66 -25.45 -2.50
C ALA A 160 5.57 -24.43 -2.15
N LEU A 161 5.24 -24.34 -0.87
CA LEU A 161 4.30 -23.37 -0.34
C LEU A 161 5.04 -22.27 0.42
N PRO A 162 4.44 -21.07 0.55
CA PRO A 162 4.97 -20.04 1.46
C PRO A 162 5.07 -20.60 2.88
N PRO A 163 6.20 -20.38 3.59
CA PRO A 163 6.32 -20.82 4.97
C PRO A 163 5.35 -20.07 5.87
N GLN A 164 4.90 -20.72 6.94
CA GLN A 164 4.03 -20.13 7.96
C GLN A 164 2.74 -19.51 7.37
N LEU A 165 2.09 -20.21 6.44
CA LEU A 165 0.76 -19.82 5.95
C LEU A 165 -0.18 -19.56 7.13
N PHE A 166 -1.00 -18.51 7.02
CA PHE A 166 -1.97 -18.06 8.04
C PHE A 166 -1.34 -17.36 9.26
N SER A 167 -0.04 -17.04 9.22
CA SER A 167 0.63 -16.17 10.19
C SER A 167 0.67 -14.74 9.66
N HIS A 168 0.15 -13.77 10.43
CA HIS A 168 0.15 -12.36 10.03
C HIS A 168 1.56 -11.85 9.73
N SER A 169 2.50 -12.02 10.67
CA SER A 169 3.86 -11.50 10.53
C SER A 169 4.59 -12.05 9.31
N ASP A 170 4.39 -13.33 9.00
CA ASP A 170 5.07 -13.97 7.88
C ASP A 170 4.44 -13.55 6.55
N GLN A 171 3.12 -13.58 6.44
CA GLN A 171 2.47 -13.19 5.19
C GLN A 171 2.53 -11.67 4.92
N GLN A 172 2.52 -10.83 5.95
CA GLN A 172 2.84 -9.40 5.81
C GLN A 172 4.22 -9.20 5.17
N ASN A 173 5.24 -9.90 5.67
CA ASN A 173 6.59 -9.84 5.10
C ASN A 173 6.63 -10.38 3.67
N GLN A 174 5.90 -11.46 3.38
CA GLN A 174 5.82 -12.06 2.04
C GLN A 174 5.14 -11.11 1.03
N TRP A 175 4.05 -10.44 1.41
CA TRP A 175 3.41 -9.42 0.61
C TRP A 175 4.32 -8.21 0.37
N GLN A 176 5.01 -7.77 1.40
CA GLN A 176 5.87 -6.59 1.33
C GLN A 176 7.18 -6.86 0.58
N SER A 177 7.71 -8.09 0.68
CA SER A 177 8.91 -8.48 -0.08
C SER A 177 8.61 -8.97 -1.49
N SER A 178 7.42 -9.50 -1.75
CA SER A 178 7.12 -10.34 -2.92
C SER A 178 8.12 -11.50 -3.12
N LEU A 179 8.63 -12.05 -2.03
CA LEU A 179 9.59 -13.16 -1.99
C LEU A 179 9.16 -14.16 -0.93
N PRO A 180 8.05 -14.91 -1.15
CA PRO A 180 7.45 -15.75 -0.12
C PRO A 180 8.29 -16.96 0.28
N ASP A 181 9.26 -17.37 -0.53
CA ASP A 181 10.13 -18.53 -0.31
C ASP A 181 11.49 -18.19 0.28
N LYS A 182 11.74 -16.91 0.63
CA LYS A 182 13.03 -16.45 1.12
C LYS A 182 12.89 -15.63 2.40
N PRO A 183 13.91 -15.63 3.27
CA PRO A 183 13.97 -14.68 4.37
C PRO A 183 13.90 -13.25 3.85
N PHE A 184 13.22 -12.37 4.60
CA PHE A 184 13.10 -10.97 4.25
C PHE A 184 14.48 -10.31 4.09
N GLN A 185 14.69 -9.61 2.98
CA GLN A 185 15.90 -8.83 2.69
C GLN A 185 15.56 -7.40 2.27
N SER A 186 14.51 -7.23 1.49
CA SER A 186 14.05 -5.93 0.98
C SER A 186 12.59 -6.01 0.53
N GLY A 187 11.93 -4.87 0.50
CA GLY A 187 10.59 -4.71 -0.04
C GLY A 187 10.60 -4.40 -1.54
N TRP A 188 9.51 -4.73 -2.23
CA TRP A 188 9.42 -4.49 -3.66
C TRP A 188 9.37 -2.98 -4.01
N CYS A 189 8.70 -2.14 -3.20
CA CYS A 189 8.76 -0.68 -3.36
C CYS A 189 10.17 -0.13 -3.14
N GLY A 190 10.90 -0.67 -2.14
CA GLY A 190 12.29 -0.28 -1.89
C GLY A 190 13.20 -0.63 -3.06
N ARG A 191 13.01 -1.80 -3.70
CA ARG A 191 13.75 -2.17 -4.93
C ARG A 191 13.40 -1.26 -6.11
N ILE A 192 12.12 -0.85 -6.27
CA ILE A 192 11.72 0.16 -7.26
C ILE A 192 12.44 1.48 -6.97
N ALA A 193 12.44 1.94 -5.70
CA ALA A 193 13.10 3.17 -5.32
C ALA A 193 14.60 3.16 -5.60
N ASP A 194 15.28 2.04 -5.34
CA ASP A 194 16.70 1.87 -5.67
C ASP A 194 16.97 2.00 -7.17
N ILE A 195 16.08 1.48 -8.02
CA ILE A 195 16.22 1.53 -9.50
C ILE A 195 15.90 2.93 -10.04
N LEU A 196 14.83 3.57 -9.54
CA LEU A 196 14.38 4.86 -10.05
C LEU A 196 15.08 6.06 -9.41
N HIS A 197 15.90 5.85 -8.36
CA HIS A 197 16.63 6.94 -7.68
C HIS A 197 17.44 7.85 -8.63
N PRO A 198 18.20 7.33 -9.61
CA PRO A 198 18.95 8.18 -10.54
C PRO A 198 18.09 9.14 -11.35
N GLN A 199 16.80 8.85 -11.48
CA GLN A 199 15.84 9.66 -12.23
C GLN A 199 15.17 10.74 -11.36
N ASN A 200 15.37 10.67 -10.02
CA ASN A 200 14.89 11.63 -9.02
C ASN A 200 16.06 12.37 -8.35
N THR A 201 17.18 12.61 -9.05
CA THR A 201 18.40 13.20 -8.46
C THR A 201 18.21 14.64 -7.96
N ASP A 202 17.24 15.37 -8.49
CA ASP A 202 16.96 16.76 -8.13
C ASP A 202 15.93 16.85 -7.00
N SER A 203 15.38 15.71 -6.55
CA SER A 203 14.34 15.71 -5.52
C SER A 203 14.85 16.19 -4.16
N ALA A 204 14.05 17.03 -3.53
CA ALA A 204 14.37 17.62 -2.21
C ALA A 204 14.24 16.61 -1.05
N ILE A 205 13.41 15.56 -1.22
CA ILE A 205 13.23 14.49 -0.25
C ILE A 205 13.30 13.11 -0.95
N SER A 206 13.45 12.05 -0.17
CA SER A 206 13.35 10.69 -0.71
C SER A 206 12.04 10.50 -1.47
N MET A 207 12.08 9.80 -2.61
CA MET A 207 10.88 9.40 -3.31
C MET A 207 10.01 8.41 -2.51
N SER A 208 10.57 7.76 -1.50
CA SER A 208 9.94 6.72 -0.69
C SER A 208 9.45 7.31 0.63
N VAL A 209 8.15 7.64 0.71
CA VAL A 209 7.52 8.35 1.83
C VAL A 209 6.54 7.44 2.57
N SER A 210 6.66 7.36 3.89
CA SER A 210 5.76 6.59 4.75
C SER A 210 4.97 7.47 5.70
N LEU A 211 3.65 7.25 5.76
CA LEU A 211 2.74 7.86 6.73
C LEU A 211 2.45 6.93 7.92
N SER A 212 2.94 5.70 7.86
CA SER A 212 2.71 4.66 8.88
C SER A 212 4.01 4.15 9.53
N GLY A 213 4.99 5.04 9.71
CA GLY A 213 6.26 4.69 10.33
C GLY A 213 7.15 3.82 9.46
N ILE A 214 8.10 3.11 10.08
CA ILE A 214 9.03 2.23 9.37
C ILE A 214 8.28 0.95 8.94
N ASN A 215 8.43 0.59 7.67
CA ASN A 215 7.81 -0.59 7.08
C ASN A 215 8.80 -1.40 6.22
N ALA A 216 8.47 -2.65 5.95
CA ALA A 216 9.33 -3.55 5.19
C ALA A 216 9.23 -3.30 3.67
N ILE A 217 8.07 -2.89 3.16
CA ILE A 217 7.82 -2.75 1.71
C ILE A 217 8.73 -1.71 1.05
N GLN A 218 9.09 -0.65 1.79
CA GLN A 218 9.94 0.44 1.31
C GLN A 218 11.43 0.24 1.63
N ALA A 219 11.82 -0.88 2.24
CA ALA A 219 13.22 -1.19 2.51
C ALA A 219 13.94 -1.60 1.21
N GLY A 220 14.86 -0.78 0.73
CA GLY A 220 15.68 -1.05 -0.46
C GLY A 220 16.84 -2.02 -0.19
N LEU A 221 17.46 -2.54 -1.25
CA LEU A 221 18.69 -3.33 -1.18
C LEU A 221 19.92 -2.46 -0.98
N THR A 222 19.97 -1.31 -1.62
CA THR A 222 21.11 -0.39 -1.62
C THR A 222 20.91 0.79 -0.71
N GLN A 223 19.67 1.06 -0.32
CA GLN A 223 19.26 2.20 0.52
C GLN A 223 19.70 3.57 -0.03
N VAL A 224 19.88 3.69 -1.34
CA VAL A 224 20.19 4.98 -1.98
C VAL A 224 18.99 5.93 -1.93
N SER A 225 17.78 5.39 -1.86
CA SER A 225 16.54 6.14 -1.60
C SER A 225 15.89 5.62 -0.31
N PRO A 226 16.41 6.03 0.87
CA PRO A 226 15.91 5.53 2.14
C PRO A 226 14.47 5.98 2.37
N GLN A 227 13.71 5.18 3.11
CA GLN A 227 12.37 5.55 3.54
C GLN A 227 12.39 6.84 4.35
N TYR A 228 11.54 7.79 3.99
CA TYR A 228 11.29 9.01 4.73
C TYR A 228 9.93 8.96 5.42
N SER A 229 9.92 9.06 6.75
CA SER A 229 8.67 9.03 7.53
C SER A 229 8.12 10.43 7.72
N VAL A 230 6.84 10.60 7.40
CA VAL A 230 6.06 11.82 7.65
C VAL A 230 4.94 11.45 8.62
N THR A 231 4.67 12.31 9.60
CA THR A 231 3.55 12.14 10.53
C THR A 231 2.31 12.88 10.04
N ASN A 232 1.17 12.59 10.67
CA ASN A 232 -0.06 13.34 10.42
C ASN A 232 0.09 14.86 10.72
N ALA A 233 1.11 15.26 11.48
CA ALA A 233 1.45 16.66 11.76
C ALA A 233 2.48 17.26 10.76
N GLY A 234 3.00 16.47 9.84
CA GLY A 234 4.05 16.83 8.89
C GLY A 234 5.37 16.12 9.16
N ALA A 235 6.50 16.74 8.79
CA ALA A 235 7.83 16.18 8.98
C ALA A 235 8.10 15.82 10.45
N VAL A 236 8.82 14.71 10.67
CA VAL A 236 9.29 14.34 12.01
C VAL A 236 10.39 15.29 12.44
N THR A 237 10.19 15.97 13.55
CA THR A 237 11.17 16.89 14.14
C THR A 237 11.78 16.31 15.41
N LEU A 238 13.04 16.68 15.70
CA LEU A 238 13.63 16.34 16.98
C LEU A 238 12.99 17.20 18.10
N GLY A 239 12.68 16.56 19.23
CA GLY A 239 12.05 17.23 20.37
C GLY A 239 12.93 18.35 20.97
N GLY A 240 12.28 19.38 21.51
CA GLY A 240 12.96 20.45 22.25
C GLY A 240 13.21 21.75 21.49
N TYR A 241 12.79 21.82 20.22
CA TYR A 241 12.95 23.02 19.36
C TYR A 241 11.61 23.72 19.04
N GLY A 242 10.52 23.33 19.68
CA GLY A 242 9.16 23.72 19.33
C GLY A 242 8.51 22.67 18.41
N ASN A 243 7.48 23.06 17.67
CA ASN A 243 6.78 22.15 16.75
C ASN A 243 7.54 21.91 15.43
N LYS A 244 8.44 22.80 15.07
CA LYS A 244 9.29 22.76 13.88
C LYS A 244 10.66 23.37 14.21
N TYR A 245 11.70 22.98 13.49
CA TYR A 245 13.04 23.63 13.59
C TYR A 245 12.97 25.13 13.28
N SER A 246 12.19 25.51 12.27
CA SER A 246 11.96 26.91 11.91
C SER A 246 11.40 27.73 13.07
N SER A 247 10.71 27.13 14.03
CA SER A 247 10.24 27.81 15.24
C SER A 247 11.37 28.30 16.15
N ALA A 248 12.57 27.76 16.03
CA ALA A 248 13.76 28.16 16.76
C ALA A 248 14.62 29.22 16.02
N LEU A 249 14.24 29.56 14.78
CA LEU A 249 14.92 30.56 13.94
C LEU A 249 14.21 31.93 14.00
N THR A 250 14.93 33.00 13.80
CA THR A 250 14.37 34.36 13.63
C THR A 250 13.88 34.60 12.21
N ASP A 251 14.54 33.96 11.23
CA ASP A 251 14.16 33.89 9.83
C ASP A 251 14.13 32.41 9.40
N SER A 252 13.00 31.94 8.93
CA SER A 252 12.84 30.54 8.49
C SER A 252 13.64 30.17 7.24
N GLN A 253 14.04 31.19 6.46
CA GLN A 253 14.88 31.00 5.25
C GLN A 253 16.38 31.01 5.58
N ASP A 254 16.79 31.55 6.74
CA ASP A 254 18.17 31.51 7.20
C ASP A 254 18.35 30.44 8.30
N LYS A 255 18.92 29.31 7.93
CA LYS A 255 19.17 28.16 8.82
C LYS A 255 20.10 28.48 10.01
N HIS A 256 20.78 29.63 10.00
CA HIS A 256 21.71 30.10 11.03
C HIS A 256 21.18 31.29 11.85
N SER A 257 19.96 31.74 11.58
CA SER A 257 19.32 32.88 12.28
C SER A 257 18.65 32.44 13.59
N TYR A 258 19.40 31.97 14.56
CA TYR A 258 18.85 31.39 15.80
C TYR A 258 18.20 32.44 16.71
N LYS A 259 17.00 32.12 17.25
CA LYS A 259 16.36 32.94 18.30
C LYS A 259 17.21 32.94 19.59
N SER A 260 17.15 34.05 20.33
CA SER A 260 17.84 34.18 21.62
C SER A 260 17.24 33.37 22.77
N ASN A 261 16.09 32.73 22.57
CA ASN A 261 15.40 31.89 23.56
C ASN A 261 16.06 30.49 23.73
N SER A 262 15.51 29.66 24.62
CA SER A 262 16.04 28.31 24.91
C SER A 262 16.06 27.42 23.69
N SER A 263 15.03 27.46 22.82
CA SER A 263 14.94 26.64 21.60
C SER A 263 16.02 27.05 20.58
N GLY A 264 16.22 28.35 20.34
CA GLY A 264 17.25 28.81 19.41
C GLY A 264 18.66 28.49 19.90
N ARG A 265 18.93 28.66 21.22
CA ARG A 265 20.24 28.28 21.80
C ARG A 265 20.51 26.78 21.71
N ARG A 266 19.48 25.92 21.92
CA ARG A 266 19.62 24.47 21.75
C ARG A 266 19.90 24.09 20.30
N LEU A 267 19.17 24.68 19.36
CA LEU A 267 19.37 24.41 17.94
C LEU A 267 20.76 24.84 17.49
N LYS A 268 21.24 26.02 17.96
CA LYS A 268 22.61 26.45 17.69
C LYS A 268 23.65 25.50 18.25
N ALA A 269 23.54 25.13 19.52
CA ALA A 269 24.47 24.18 20.13
C ALA A 269 24.48 22.81 19.45
N PHE A 270 23.32 22.35 19.00
CA PHE A 270 23.20 21.12 18.25
C PHE A 270 23.87 21.21 16.88
N GLN A 271 23.69 22.34 16.17
CA GLN A 271 24.37 22.60 14.91
C GLN A 271 25.90 22.68 15.10
N ASP A 272 26.35 23.40 16.13
CA ASP A 272 27.78 23.52 16.46
C ASP A 272 28.42 22.14 16.71
N ILE A 273 27.68 21.19 17.34
CA ILE A 273 28.13 19.80 17.54
C ILE A 273 28.22 19.05 16.21
N MET A 274 27.22 19.21 15.34
CA MET A 274 27.19 18.56 14.02
C MET A 274 28.25 19.08 13.06
N ASP A 275 28.69 20.33 13.24
CA ASP A 275 29.71 20.95 12.40
C ASP A 275 31.16 20.62 12.88
N TYR A 276 31.30 19.95 14.03
CA TYR A 276 32.60 19.43 14.44
C TYR A 276 33.05 18.32 13.47
N THR A 277 34.35 18.23 13.25
CA THR A 277 34.94 17.14 12.47
C THR A 277 34.80 15.85 13.26
N HIS A 278 34.15 14.86 12.66
CA HIS A 278 33.98 13.54 13.25
C HIS A 278 34.92 12.56 12.53
N ASP A 279 35.80 11.92 13.30
CA ASP A 279 36.77 10.95 12.78
C ASP A 279 36.16 9.56 12.64
N HIS A 280 34.92 9.36 13.12
CA HIS A 280 34.25 8.06 13.10
C HIS A 280 33.12 8.03 12.07
N LEU A 281 33.18 7.06 11.15
CA LEU A 281 32.23 6.90 10.02
C LEU A 281 30.75 6.85 10.47
N PHE A 282 30.45 6.25 11.63
CA PHE A 282 29.09 6.19 12.17
C PHE A 282 28.61 7.54 12.69
N GLU A 283 29.49 8.36 13.24
CA GLU A 283 29.16 9.72 13.70
C GLU A 283 28.89 10.62 12.50
N GLU A 284 29.69 10.54 11.46
CA GLU A 284 29.47 11.23 10.19
C GLU A 284 28.14 10.81 9.55
N GLY A 285 27.87 9.49 9.50
CA GLY A 285 26.60 8.96 9.01
C GLY A 285 25.40 9.48 9.80
N TYR A 286 25.48 9.49 11.14
CA TYR A 286 24.41 10.04 11.99
C TYR A 286 24.19 11.53 11.74
N ASN A 287 25.25 12.31 11.66
CA ASN A 287 25.18 13.74 11.40
C ASN A 287 24.54 14.05 10.04
N ASN A 288 24.85 13.27 9.01
CA ASN A 288 24.24 13.42 7.69
C ASN A 288 22.74 13.13 7.72
N VAL A 289 22.30 12.08 8.43
CA VAL A 289 20.86 11.76 8.60
C VAL A 289 20.13 12.91 9.32
N VAL A 290 20.71 13.46 10.38
CA VAL A 290 20.07 14.56 11.13
C VAL A 290 20.03 15.86 10.32
N ARG A 291 21.11 16.17 9.57
CA ARG A 291 21.15 17.33 8.68
C ARG A 291 20.07 17.22 7.61
N GLN A 292 19.96 16.06 6.98
CA GLN A 292 18.95 15.77 5.96
C GLN A 292 17.53 15.86 6.51
N ALA A 293 17.27 15.31 7.71
CA ALA A 293 15.97 15.41 8.37
C ALA A 293 15.56 16.88 8.61
N ARG A 294 16.52 17.74 8.99
CA ARG A 294 16.30 19.17 9.19
C ARG A 294 16.03 19.92 7.89
N GLU A 295 16.69 19.55 6.81
CA GLU A 295 16.47 20.13 5.48
C GLU A 295 15.11 19.71 4.93
N ASN A 296 14.77 18.45 5.05
CA ASN A 296 13.51 17.87 4.59
C ASN A 296 12.30 18.49 5.30
N GLU A 297 12.41 18.90 6.58
CA GLU A 297 11.34 19.62 7.27
C GLU A 297 10.89 20.88 6.50
N GLY A 298 11.84 21.64 5.98
CA GLY A 298 11.55 22.86 5.22
C GLY A 298 10.78 22.57 3.93
N TYR A 299 11.20 21.58 3.17
CA TYR A 299 10.55 21.18 1.92
C TYR A 299 9.16 20.60 2.13
N VAL A 300 9.00 19.69 3.09
CA VAL A 300 7.68 19.15 3.46
C VAL A 300 6.78 20.27 3.99
N GLY A 301 7.31 21.19 4.81
CA GLY A 301 6.58 22.37 5.29
C GLY A 301 6.05 23.23 4.15
N ALA A 302 6.88 23.55 3.17
CA ALA A 302 6.49 24.34 2.00
C ALA A 302 5.43 23.62 1.15
N ALA A 303 5.58 22.32 0.93
CA ALA A 303 4.60 21.51 0.19
C ALA A 303 3.23 21.51 0.86
N LEU A 304 3.19 21.39 2.18
CA LEU A 304 1.95 21.43 2.96
C LEU A 304 1.31 22.83 2.97
N GLU A 305 2.12 23.90 3.05
CA GLU A 305 1.66 25.29 2.98
C GLU A 305 1.08 25.61 1.60
N GLU A 306 1.68 25.09 0.52
CA GLU A 306 1.13 25.22 -0.83
C GLU A 306 -0.24 24.53 -0.95
N ALA A 307 -0.34 23.27 -0.52
CA ALA A 307 -1.60 22.54 -0.52
C ALA A 307 -2.69 23.22 0.33
N ASP A 308 -2.33 23.74 1.51
CA ASP A 308 -3.25 24.44 2.41
C ASP A 308 -3.63 25.85 1.91
N SER A 309 -2.93 26.40 0.92
CA SER A 309 -3.28 27.67 0.29
C SER A 309 -4.56 27.60 -0.55
N TRP A 310 -4.96 26.41 -0.97
CA TRP A 310 -6.20 26.20 -1.70
C TRP A 310 -7.37 26.13 -0.73
N LEU A 311 -8.21 27.15 -0.78
CA LEU A 311 -9.28 27.33 0.18
C LEU A 311 -10.59 26.74 -0.33
N HIS A 312 -11.33 26.09 0.56
CA HIS A 312 -12.67 25.61 0.26
C HIS A 312 -13.64 26.78 0.08
N PRO A 313 -14.48 26.78 -0.97
CA PRO A 313 -15.30 27.95 -1.33
C PRO A 313 -16.32 28.35 -0.24
N THR A 314 -16.79 27.42 0.57
CA THR A 314 -17.86 27.65 1.55
C THR A 314 -17.52 27.21 2.98
N ALA A 315 -16.61 26.25 3.15
CA ALA A 315 -16.26 25.75 4.48
C ALA A 315 -15.46 26.81 5.28
N GLN A 316 -15.98 27.16 6.45
CA GLN A 316 -15.34 28.10 7.37
C GLN A 316 -15.22 27.45 8.74
N ASP A 317 -14.21 27.86 9.52
CA ASP A 317 -14.04 27.45 10.90
C ASP A 317 -14.92 28.27 11.86
N SER A 318 -14.88 27.96 13.16
CA SER A 318 -15.64 28.65 14.20
C SER A 318 -15.33 30.15 14.34
N ARG A 319 -14.31 30.64 13.66
CA ARG A 319 -13.93 32.07 13.62
C ARG A 319 -14.20 32.73 12.28
N GLY A 320 -14.89 32.05 11.36
CA GLY A 320 -15.19 32.53 10.01
C GLY A 320 -14.01 32.49 9.05
N ARG A 321 -12.93 31.78 9.36
CA ARG A 321 -11.78 31.64 8.44
C ARG A 321 -12.02 30.45 7.52
N PRO A 322 -11.71 30.58 6.20
CA PRO A 322 -11.88 29.48 5.28
C PRO A 322 -10.95 28.30 5.61
N TRP A 323 -11.45 27.09 5.42
CA TRP A 323 -10.65 25.86 5.55
C TRP A 323 -9.83 25.60 4.28
N PRO A 324 -8.63 25.00 4.40
CA PRO A 324 -7.98 24.36 3.27
C PRO A 324 -8.91 23.35 2.60
N PHE A 325 -8.92 23.33 1.27
CA PHE A 325 -9.89 22.55 0.49
C PHE A 325 -9.83 21.05 0.86
N MET A 326 -8.66 20.45 0.80
CA MET A 326 -8.51 19.02 1.05
C MET A 326 -8.92 18.66 2.49
N THR A 327 -8.54 19.48 3.48
CA THR A 327 -8.93 19.25 4.87
C THR A 327 -10.45 19.31 5.05
N ALA A 328 -11.12 20.29 4.43
CA ALA A 328 -12.58 20.40 4.50
C ALA A 328 -13.27 19.20 3.84
N THR A 329 -12.77 18.75 2.68
CA THR A 329 -13.30 17.57 1.98
C THR A 329 -13.25 16.32 2.87
N PHE A 330 -12.11 16.06 3.52
CA PHE A 330 -12.00 14.92 4.44
C PHE A 330 -12.92 15.07 5.66
N LEU A 331 -13.06 16.26 6.23
CA LEU A 331 -13.97 16.49 7.35
C LEU A 331 -15.43 16.21 6.96
N TYR A 332 -15.89 16.78 5.86
CA TYR A 332 -17.28 16.60 5.39
C TYR A 332 -17.58 15.14 5.05
N GLN A 333 -16.67 14.44 4.37
CA GLN A 333 -16.87 13.05 4.01
C GLN A 333 -17.01 12.15 5.25
N HIS A 334 -16.33 12.50 6.35
CA HIS A 334 -16.45 11.79 7.62
C HIS A 334 -17.58 12.34 8.54
N GLY A 335 -18.52 13.11 8.00
CA GLY A 335 -19.65 13.65 8.75
C GLY A 335 -19.29 14.70 9.79
N ILE A 336 -18.08 15.30 9.71
CA ILE A 336 -17.58 16.29 10.66
C ILE A 336 -17.84 17.68 10.09
N ASP A 337 -18.69 18.48 10.78
CA ASP A 337 -18.93 19.88 10.41
C ASP A 337 -17.73 20.76 10.76
N PRO A 338 -17.00 21.32 9.78
CA PRO A 338 -15.86 22.17 10.04
C PRO A 338 -16.21 23.51 10.70
N SER A 339 -17.48 23.95 10.66
CA SER A 339 -17.92 25.22 11.22
C SER A 339 -17.81 25.28 12.76
N GLY A 340 -17.86 24.13 13.43
CA GLY A 340 -17.67 23.99 14.88
C GLY A 340 -16.20 23.92 15.31
N LEU A 341 -15.27 23.79 14.38
CA LEU A 341 -13.86 23.54 14.63
C LEU A 341 -13.01 24.81 14.43
N ASN A 342 -11.78 24.76 14.89
CA ASN A 342 -10.78 25.82 14.68
C ASN A 342 -9.65 25.30 13.79
N ASN A 343 -9.51 25.83 12.56
CA ASN A 343 -8.52 25.37 11.58
C ASN A 343 -7.06 25.58 12.02
N SER A 344 -6.79 26.43 13.03
CA SER A 344 -5.47 26.58 13.62
C SER A 344 -5.17 25.54 14.71
N ASN A 345 -6.13 24.68 15.03
CA ASN A 345 -5.98 23.70 16.09
C ASN A 345 -5.76 22.30 15.50
N ILE A 346 -4.55 21.74 15.68
CA ILE A 346 -4.18 20.38 15.25
C ILE A 346 -5.17 19.34 15.81
N SER A 347 -5.83 19.63 16.96
CA SER A 347 -6.84 18.74 17.52
C SER A 347 -8.07 18.57 16.63
N ALA A 348 -8.36 19.50 15.71
CA ALA A 348 -9.44 19.34 14.74
C ALA A 348 -9.20 18.16 13.78
N LEU A 349 -7.94 17.96 13.36
CA LEU A 349 -7.56 16.79 12.56
C LEU A 349 -7.58 15.50 13.38
N GLY A 350 -7.46 15.58 14.70
CA GLY A 350 -7.59 14.44 15.61
C GLY A 350 -9.00 13.82 15.65
N ALA A 351 -10.01 14.51 15.10
CA ALA A 351 -11.35 13.95 14.93
C ALA A 351 -11.46 12.96 13.75
N LEU A 352 -10.55 13.06 12.76
CA LEU A 352 -10.50 12.13 11.63
C LEU A 352 -9.93 10.77 12.04
N PRO A 353 -10.42 9.67 11.46
CA PRO A 353 -9.77 8.36 11.57
C PRO A 353 -8.32 8.39 11.08
N ASP A 354 -7.50 7.46 11.56
CA ASP A 354 -6.07 7.46 11.24
C ASP A 354 -5.80 7.30 9.74
N LEU A 355 -6.53 6.42 9.05
CA LEU A 355 -6.42 6.27 7.59
C LEU A 355 -6.73 7.58 6.86
N ALA A 356 -7.80 8.26 7.27
CA ALA A 356 -8.19 9.55 6.67
C ALA A 356 -7.09 10.60 6.82
N ARG A 357 -6.44 10.68 8.00
CA ARG A 357 -5.31 11.58 8.24
C ARG A 357 -4.11 11.26 7.36
N GLN A 358 -3.79 9.98 7.19
CA GLN A 358 -2.70 9.52 6.34
C GLN A 358 -2.97 9.88 4.87
N LEU A 359 -4.16 9.56 4.34
CA LEU A 359 -4.54 9.88 2.96
C LEU A 359 -4.64 11.38 2.70
N LEU A 360 -5.18 12.16 3.65
CA LEU A 360 -5.15 13.64 3.58
C LEU A 360 -3.71 14.14 3.44
N LYS A 361 -2.79 13.62 4.24
CA LYS A 361 -1.38 14.03 4.19
C LYS A 361 -0.72 13.63 2.86
N ILE A 362 -1.04 12.47 2.31
CA ILE A 362 -0.57 12.06 0.98
C ILE A 362 -1.13 13.00 -0.09
N ALA A 363 -2.42 13.32 -0.05
CA ALA A 363 -3.04 14.26 -0.98
C ALA A 363 -2.36 15.64 -0.96
N GLN A 364 -2.06 16.16 0.24
CA GLN A 364 -1.33 17.42 0.42
C GLN A 364 0.11 17.35 -0.15
N LEU A 365 0.83 16.23 0.03
CA LEU A 365 2.18 16.06 -0.51
C LEU A 365 2.18 15.92 -2.04
N ILE A 366 1.17 15.27 -2.62
CA ILE A 366 0.98 15.22 -4.08
C ILE A 366 0.69 16.63 -4.62
N ALA A 367 -0.16 17.39 -3.95
CA ALA A 367 -0.47 18.77 -4.32
C ALA A 367 0.77 19.67 -4.27
N GLY A 368 1.57 19.54 -3.22
CA GLY A 368 2.84 20.29 -3.05
C GLY A 368 4.05 19.64 -3.75
N ARG A 369 3.86 18.71 -4.70
CA ARG A 369 4.96 17.97 -5.38
C ARG A 369 6.02 18.86 -6.01
N ARG A 370 5.64 20.08 -6.47
CA ARG A 370 6.57 21.05 -7.06
C ARG A 370 7.60 21.54 -6.03
N CYS A 371 7.21 21.67 -4.76
CA CYS A 371 8.15 21.99 -3.68
C CYS A 371 9.09 20.84 -3.34
N LEU A 372 8.72 19.61 -3.68
CA LEU A 372 9.47 18.38 -3.39
C LEU A 372 10.38 17.97 -4.54
N GLU A 373 10.10 18.45 -5.75
CA GLU A 373 10.84 18.16 -6.99
C GLU A 373 10.95 16.65 -7.32
N ASN A 374 10.06 15.82 -6.74
CA ASN A 374 9.98 14.41 -7.06
C ASN A 374 9.18 14.21 -8.35
N LYS A 375 9.71 13.38 -9.26
CA LYS A 375 8.99 12.94 -10.48
C LYS A 375 8.34 11.58 -10.31
N ARG A 376 8.89 10.75 -9.46
CA ARG A 376 8.32 9.47 -9.04
C ARG A 376 8.26 9.43 -7.52
N GLN A 377 7.08 9.13 -6.98
CA GLN A 377 6.87 9.02 -5.53
C GLN A 377 6.21 7.70 -5.16
N LEU A 378 6.65 7.13 -4.05
CA LEU A 378 6.13 5.91 -3.46
C LEU A 378 5.63 6.23 -2.05
N PHE A 379 4.33 6.24 -1.87
CA PHE A 379 3.70 6.45 -0.56
C PHE A 379 3.27 5.14 0.07
N PHE A 380 3.47 5.02 1.37
CA PHE A 380 2.93 3.93 2.16
C PHE A 380 2.01 4.47 3.26
N CYS A 381 0.82 3.92 3.31
CA CYS A 381 -0.14 4.12 4.40
C CYS A 381 -0.74 2.78 4.83
N SER A 382 -1.29 2.73 6.02
CA SER A 382 -1.87 1.49 6.52
C SER A 382 -3.10 1.72 7.38
N TYR A 383 -3.94 0.70 7.43
CA TYR A 383 -5.10 0.66 8.30
C TYR A 383 -5.24 -0.74 8.90
N GLY A 384 -5.29 -0.82 10.24
CA GLY A 384 -5.41 -2.07 10.98
C GLY A 384 -6.85 -2.36 11.42
N GLY A 385 -7.01 -3.38 12.28
CA GLY A 385 -8.31 -3.72 12.85
C GLY A 385 -9.11 -4.76 12.07
N HIS A 386 -8.53 -5.35 11.01
CA HIS A 386 -9.23 -6.33 10.19
C HIS A 386 -9.19 -7.77 10.72
N ASP A 387 -8.53 -8.02 11.86
CA ASP A 387 -8.44 -9.36 12.48
C ASP A 387 -9.71 -9.71 13.28
N THR A 388 -10.83 -9.77 12.58
CA THR A 388 -12.19 -9.93 13.12
C THR A 388 -12.51 -11.39 13.45
N HIS A 389 -11.79 -11.96 14.43
CA HIS A 389 -12.12 -13.30 14.97
C HIS A 389 -13.44 -13.30 15.77
N GLN A 390 -13.86 -12.16 16.25
CA GLN A 390 -15.09 -11.94 17.01
C GLN A 390 -15.73 -10.61 16.55
N ASP A 391 -16.98 -10.41 16.90
CA ASP A 391 -17.71 -9.16 16.71
C ASP A 391 -17.67 -8.62 15.26
N GLN A 392 -17.59 -9.54 14.27
CA GLN A 392 -17.44 -9.17 12.86
C GLN A 392 -18.71 -8.51 12.29
N GLY A 393 -19.87 -8.77 12.88
CA GLY A 393 -21.18 -8.37 12.38
C GLY A 393 -21.92 -9.53 11.70
N GLY A 394 -23.09 -9.27 11.11
CA GLY A 394 -23.84 -10.29 10.37
C GLY A 394 -25.34 -10.28 10.64
N TYR A 395 -26.05 -11.34 10.20
CA TYR A 395 -27.49 -11.48 10.36
C TYR A 395 -27.88 -12.53 11.40
N SER A 396 -28.73 -12.14 12.33
CA SER A 396 -29.35 -13.04 13.30
C SER A 396 -30.33 -13.99 12.63
N GLY A 397 -30.66 -15.11 13.30
CA GLY A 397 -31.65 -16.06 12.80
C GLY A 397 -33.06 -15.48 12.56
N ASN A 398 -33.32 -14.27 13.08
CA ASN A 398 -34.56 -13.53 12.85
C ASN A 398 -34.45 -12.50 11.68
N GLY A 399 -33.37 -12.54 10.90
CA GLY A 399 -33.13 -11.61 9.80
C GLY A 399 -32.78 -10.17 10.24
N VAL A 400 -32.44 -9.96 11.51
CA VAL A 400 -31.99 -8.68 12.03
C VAL A 400 -30.50 -8.54 11.83
N TYR A 401 -30.08 -7.45 11.19
CA TYR A 401 -28.67 -7.12 11.03
C TYR A 401 -28.06 -6.64 12.35
N VAL A 402 -26.90 -7.19 12.67
CA VAL A 402 -26.09 -6.80 13.82
C VAL A 402 -24.77 -6.24 13.27
N PRO A 403 -24.57 -4.91 13.30
CA PRO A 403 -23.31 -4.33 12.85
C PRO A 403 -22.16 -4.75 13.76
N GLY A 404 -20.95 -4.80 13.22
CA GLY A 404 -19.74 -5.19 13.93
C GLY A 404 -18.51 -4.44 13.47
N ASP A 405 -17.33 -4.95 13.85
CA ASP A 405 -16.04 -4.32 13.53
C ASP A 405 -15.79 -4.24 12.03
N LEU A 406 -16.32 -5.19 11.25
CA LEU A 406 -16.19 -5.15 9.79
C LEU A 406 -16.90 -3.93 9.20
N ASP A 407 -18.12 -3.62 9.68
CA ASP A 407 -18.88 -2.44 9.23
C ASP A 407 -18.14 -1.15 9.50
N ALA A 408 -17.57 -1.02 10.70
CA ALA A 408 -16.81 0.15 11.10
C ALA A 408 -15.55 0.32 10.23
N ASN A 409 -14.82 -0.77 9.99
CA ASN A 409 -13.61 -0.76 9.17
C ASN A 409 -13.92 -0.44 7.71
N MET A 410 -14.98 -1.03 7.14
CA MET A 410 -15.41 -0.73 5.77
C MET A 410 -15.92 0.71 5.64
N GLY A 411 -16.61 1.25 6.64
CA GLY A 411 -17.06 2.64 6.64
C GLY A 411 -15.87 3.63 6.63
N VAL A 412 -14.88 3.42 7.48
CA VAL A 412 -13.66 4.25 7.47
C VAL A 412 -12.93 4.17 6.12
N LEU A 413 -12.85 2.96 5.54
CA LEU A 413 -12.25 2.77 4.22
C LEU A 413 -13.03 3.51 3.12
N ASN A 414 -14.37 3.38 3.13
CA ASN A 414 -15.26 4.07 2.21
C ASN A 414 -15.04 5.58 2.18
N ASP A 415 -15.14 6.20 3.36
CA ASP A 415 -15.07 7.65 3.49
C ASP A 415 -13.67 8.19 3.14
N ALA A 416 -12.62 7.48 3.57
CA ALA A 416 -11.25 7.90 3.33
C ALA A 416 -10.86 7.79 1.84
N LEU A 417 -11.28 6.74 1.13
CA LEU A 417 -11.05 6.58 -0.31
C LEU A 417 -11.82 7.63 -1.12
N LYS A 418 -13.09 7.88 -0.76
CA LYS A 418 -13.90 8.90 -1.44
C LYS A 418 -13.30 10.29 -1.29
N ALA A 419 -12.95 10.69 -0.06
CA ALA A 419 -12.33 11.99 0.19
C ALA A 419 -11.00 12.15 -0.57
N PHE A 420 -10.17 11.09 -0.62
CA PHE A 420 -8.91 11.11 -1.35
C PHE A 420 -9.16 11.28 -2.85
N ASN A 421 -10.08 10.50 -3.42
CA ASN A 421 -10.45 10.59 -4.84
C ASN A 421 -10.95 12.00 -5.22
N ASP A 422 -11.85 12.57 -4.42
CA ASP A 422 -12.39 13.90 -4.64
C ASP A 422 -11.29 14.98 -4.59
N CYS A 423 -10.31 14.82 -3.70
CA CYS A 423 -9.15 15.71 -3.65
C CYS A 423 -8.29 15.61 -4.92
N MET A 424 -8.11 14.42 -5.49
CA MET A 424 -7.30 14.25 -6.71
C MET A 424 -7.99 14.84 -7.94
N HIS A 425 -9.29 14.63 -8.12
CA HIS A 425 -10.08 15.29 -9.17
C HIS A 425 -10.11 16.83 -9.02
N ALA A 426 -10.23 17.30 -7.79
CA ALA A 426 -10.17 18.73 -7.52
C ALA A 426 -8.81 19.33 -7.85
N LEU A 427 -7.72 18.60 -7.53
CA LEU A 427 -6.34 19.01 -7.84
C LEU A 427 -6.15 19.21 -9.34
N GLU A 428 -6.56 18.23 -10.16
CA GLU A 428 -6.55 18.35 -11.63
C GLU A 428 -7.30 19.58 -12.10
N THR A 429 -8.49 19.82 -11.53
CA THR A 429 -9.31 20.98 -11.87
C THR A 429 -8.64 22.31 -11.50
N PHE A 430 -8.03 22.40 -10.32
CA PHE A 430 -7.35 23.60 -9.83
C PHE A 430 -6.09 23.94 -10.61
N GLU A 431 -5.38 22.93 -11.09
CA GLU A 431 -4.13 23.13 -11.82
C GLU A 431 -4.32 23.22 -13.34
N ASN A 432 -5.55 23.02 -13.82
CA ASN A 432 -5.84 23.04 -15.26
C ASN A 432 -5.30 24.32 -15.95
N GLY A 433 -4.49 24.13 -16.99
CA GLY A 433 -3.85 25.20 -17.74
C GLY A 433 -2.55 25.75 -17.13
N GLN A 434 -2.07 25.21 -16.02
CA GLN A 434 -0.74 25.51 -15.48
C GLN A 434 0.34 24.65 -16.17
N ASN A 435 1.60 25.12 -16.11
CA ASN A 435 2.73 24.28 -16.50
C ASN A 435 2.90 23.16 -15.48
N ASP A 436 3.17 21.93 -15.95
CA ASP A 436 3.28 20.73 -15.12
C ASP A 436 2.05 20.50 -14.23
N ALA A 437 0.86 20.78 -14.80
CA ALA A 437 -0.42 20.54 -14.14
C ALA A 437 -0.54 19.06 -13.75
N PHE A 438 -1.12 18.80 -12.60
CA PHE A 438 -1.46 17.45 -12.18
C PHE A 438 -2.60 16.92 -13.07
N SER A 439 -2.45 15.71 -13.54
CA SER A 439 -3.53 14.93 -14.13
C SER A 439 -4.01 13.86 -13.14
N TYR A 440 -5.29 13.55 -13.19
CA TYR A 440 -5.83 12.42 -12.43
C TYR A 440 -5.12 11.10 -12.79
N ASP A 441 -4.52 11.00 -13.97
CA ASP A 441 -3.69 9.88 -14.43
C ASP A 441 -2.33 9.77 -13.71
N ASP A 442 -1.93 10.79 -12.95
CA ASP A 442 -0.62 10.86 -12.31
C ASP A 442 -0.55 10.07 -10.99
N PHE A 443 -1.63 9.44 -10.54
CA PHE A 443 -1.59 8.62 -9.34
C PHE A 443 -2.29 7.27 -9.52
N ILE A 444 -1.80 6.29 -8.76
CA ILE A 444 -2.47 5.01 -8.51
C ILE A 444 -2.40 4.72 -7.01
N LEU A 445 -3.54 4.33 -6.42
CA LEU A 445 -3.62 3.73 -5.10
C LEU A 445 -3.88 2.24 -5.26
N ALA A 446 -3.05 1.39 -4.66
CA ALA A 446 -3.20 -0.06 -4.68
C ALA A 446 -3.31 -0.62 -3.25
N SER A 447 -4.37 -1.38 -2.98
CA SER A 447 -4.58 -2.00 -1.69
C SER A 447 -3.87 -3.34 -1.56
N HIS A 448 -3.40 -3.65 -0.36
CA HIS A 448 -2.78 -4.92 0.02
C HIS A 448 -3.37 -5.40 1.34
N SER A 449 -3.24 -6.68 1.66
CA SER A 449 -3.60 -7.23 2.97
C SER A 449 -2.77 -8.48 3.25
N ASP A 450 -2.70 -8.90 4.50
CA ASP A 450 -1.94 -10.09 4.91
C ASP A 450 -2.43 -11.34 4.17
N PHE A 451 -3.73 -11.56 4.22
CA PHE A 451 -4.48 -12.67 3.60
C PHE A 451 -5.98 -12.37 3.71
N ASN A 452 -6.81 -13.37 3.41
CA ASN A 452 -8.27 -13.33 3.56
C ASN A 452 -8.71 -13.95 4.89
N ARG A 453 -10.00 -13.83 5.19
CA ARG A 453 -10.71 -14.57 6.25
C ARG A 453 -11.37 -15.82 5.68
N THR A 454 -11.61 -16.85 6.53
CA THR A 454 -12.34 -18.05 6.13
C THR A 454 -13.76 -17.71 5.67
N LEU A 455 -14.27 -18.42 4.66
CA LEU A 455 -15.65 -18.25 4.21
C LEU A 455 -16.63 -18.60 5.32
N THR A 456 -16.46 -19.77 5.96
CA THR A 456 -17.35 -20.20 7.04
C THR A 456 -17.01 -19.44 8.33
N PRO A 457 -18.02 -18.99 9.09
CA PRO A 457 -17.80 -18.34 10.38
C PRO A 457 -17.20 -19.32 11.40
N ASN A 458 -16.62 -18.77 12.46
CA ASN A 458 -16.11 -19.56 13.59
C ASN A 458 -17.17 -19.78 14.69
N GLY A 459 -18.37 -19.27 14.50
CA GLY A 459 -19.54 -19.43 15.37
C GLY A 459 -20.85 -19.37 14.60
N ASN A 460 -21.97 -19.45 15.31
CA ASN A 460 -23.31 -19.48 14.75
C ASN A 460 -24.23 -18.37 15.26
N LEU A 461 -23.66 -17.36 15.92
CA LEU A 461 -24.38 -16.22 16.44
C LEU A 461 -23.94 -14.94 15.74
N ALA A 462 -24.86 -14.21 15.14
CA ALA A 462 -24.59 -12.87 14.62
C ALA A 462 -24.15 -11.94 15.74
N GLY A 463 -23.19 -11.06 15.46
CA GLY A 463 -22.53 -10.21 16.44
C GLY A 463 -21.26 -10.87 17.01
N PRO A 464 -21.34 -11.84 17.93
CA PRO A 464 -20.15 -12.40 18.57
C PRO A 464 -19.26 -13.24 17.66
N SER A 465 -19.79 -13.77 16.54
CA SER A 465 -19.00 -14.59 15.62
C SER A 465 -18.15 -13.73 14.70
N GLY A 466 -17.05 -14.32 14.26
CA GLY A 466 -16.17 -13.81 13.22
C GLY A 466 -15.71 -14.92 12.31
N SER A 467 -14.53 -14.73 11.74
CA SER A 467 -13.89 -15.70 10.83
C SER A 467 -12.42 -15.85 11.16
N ASP A 468 -11.80 -16.93 10.70
CA ASP A 468 -10.40 -17.22 10.99
C ASP A 468 -9.51 -16.92 9.77
N HIS A 469 -8.21 -17.19 9.89
CA HIS A 469 -7.23 -16.90 8.86
C HIS A 469 -7.44 -17.80 7.62
N ALA A 470 -7.36 -17.20 6.44
CA ALA A 470 -7.37 -17.86 5.15
C ALA A 470 -6.17 -17.42 4.30
N TRP A 471 -6.24 -17.46 2.96
CA TRP A 471 -5.07 -17.19 2.13
C TRP A 471 -5.37 -16.15 1.04
N GLY A 472 -5.86 -16.55 -0.14
CA GLY A 472 -6.14 -15.63 -1.25
C GLY A 472 -7.18 -14.58 -0.89
N THR A 473 -6.87 -13.30 -1.15
CA THR A 473 -7.70 -12.14 -0.83
C THR A 473 -8.10 -11.37 -2.08
N HIS A 474 -9.06 -10.45 -1.96
CA HIS A 474 -9.38 -9.49 -3.02
C HIS A 474 -8.74 -8.15 -2.68
N VAL A 475 -8.09 -7.56 -3.67
CA VAL A 475 -7.46 -6.24 -3.59
C VAL A 475 -8.09 -5.29 -4.60
N PHE A 476 -7.88 -3.98 -4.44
CA PHE A 476 -8.40 -3.00 -5.38
C PHE A 476 -7.31 -2.00 -5.78
N THR A 477 -7.50 -1.39 -6.95
CA THR A 477 -6.70 -0.27 -7.44
C THR A 477 -7.61 0.90 -7.79
N MET A 478 -7.15 2.13 -7.56
CA MET A 478 -7.87 3.37 -7.82
C MET A 478 -6.92 4.41 -8.45
N GLY A 479 -7.41 5.15 -9.45
CA GLY A 479 -6.64 6.20 -10.13
C GLY A 479 -6.97 6.30 -11.60
N GLY A 480 -6.47 7.32 -12.29
CA GLY A 480 -6.89 7.63 -13.66
C GLY A 480 -6.46 6.62 -14.72
N ASN A 481 -5.27 6.03 -14.57
CA ASN A 481 -4.80 4.97 -15.48
C ASN A 481 -5.35 3.58 -15.15
N VAL A 482 -6.29 3.48 -14.20
CA VAL A 482 -6.95 2.22 -13.86
C VAL A 482 -8.08 1.96 -14.85
N ARG A 483 -8.11 0.78 -15.45
CA ARG A 483 -9.28 0.30 -16.20
C ARG A 483 -10.35 -0.11 -15.20
N GLY A 484 -11.07 0.86 -14.68
CA GLY A 484 -12.08 0.69 -13.65
C GLY A 484 -13.34 -0.03 -14.10
N SER A 485 -14.34 -0.15 -13.23
CA SER A 485 -15.57 -0.91 -13.45
C SER A 485 -15.33 -2.37 -13.82
N ASN A 486 -14.19 -2.95 -13.43
CA ASN A 486 -13.75 -4.29 -13.79
C ASN A 486 -13.36 -5.11 -12.58
N VAL A 487 -13.55 -6.44 -12.68
CA VAL A 487 -13.03 -7.42 -11.73
C VAL A 487 -12.02 -8.31 -12.46
N TYR A 488 -10.77 -8.21 -12.07
CA TYR A 488 -9.64 -8.95 -12.64
C TYR A 488 -9.32 -10.21 -11.81
N GLY A 489 -8.49 -11.08 -12.37
CA GLY A 489 -8.19 -12.35 -11.73
C GLY A 489 -9.36 -13.33 -11.80
N TYR A 490 -9.34 -14.31 -10.92
CA TYR A 490 -10.38 -15.33 -10.87
C TYR A 490 -11.09 -15.32 -9.51
N TYR A 491 -12.38 -15.05 -9.53
CA TYR A 491 -13.22 -15.13 -8.34
C TYR A 491 -13.51 -16.60 -8.00
N PRO A 492 -13.23 -17.09 -6.78
CA PRO A 492 -13.44 -18.47 -6.42
C PRO A 492 -14.93 -18.85 -6.44
N ASP A 493 -15.21 -20.13 -6.68
CA ASP A 493 -16.57 -20.69 -6.71
C ASP A 493 -17.25 -20.72 -5.33
N LEU A 494 -16.52 -20.40 -4.27
CA LEU A 494 -16.93 -20.40 -2.87
C LEU A 494 -17.42 -21.77 -2.36
N ASP A 495 -16.97 -22.87 -2.99
CA ASP A 495 -17.16 -24.22 -2.49
C ASP A 495 -16.01 -24.61 -1.54
N PRO A 496 -16.25 -24.80 -0.21
CA PRO A 496 -15.21 -25.22 0.72
C PRO A 496 -14.62 -26.62 0.43
N ALA A 497 -15.27 -27.42 -0.41
CA ALA A 497 -14.76 -28.69 -0.90
C ALA A 497 -14.21 -28.61 -2.34
N GLY A 498 -14.21 -27.41 -2.93
CA GLY A 498 -13.83 -27.15 -4.31
C GLY A 498 -12.32 -27.19 -4.55
N VAL A 499 -11.96 -27.08 -5.83
CA VAL A 499 -10.56 -27.15 -6.31
C VAL A 499 -9.70 -25.96 -5.89
N TRP A 500 -10.32 -24.89 -5.40
CA TRP A 500 -9.70 -23.64 -4.95
C TRP A 500 -9.46 -23.57 -3.45
N THR A 501 -9.83 -24.63 -2.71
CA THR A 501 -9.72 -24.67 -1.25
C THR A 501 -8.47 -25.44 -0.83
N THR A 502 -7.80 -24.99 0.23
CA THR A 502 -6.68 -25.73 0.83
C THR A 502 -7.16 -27.11 1.31
N PRO A 503 -6.48 -28.20 0.95
CA PRO A 503 -6.85 -29.54 1.39
C PRO A 503 -6.89 -29.66 2.92
N GLY A 504 -7.80 -30.50 3.42
CA GLY A 504 -7.94 -30.74 4.86
C GLY A 504 -8.68 -29.62 5.63
N SER A 505 -9.17 -28.60 4.93
CA SER A 505 -9.97 -27.52 5.53
C SER A 505 -11.33 -27.43 4.85
N SER A 506 -12.41 -27.56 5.61
CA SER A 506 -13.79 -27.32 5.13
C SER A 506 -14.24 -25.86 5.35
N ARG A 507 -13.30 -24.95 5.60
CA ARG A 507 -13.61 -23.58 6.05
C ARG A 507 -13.56 -22.53 4.95
N GLY A 508 -13.25 -22.92 3.70
CA GLY A 508 -13.14 -21.99 2.59
C GLY A 508 -11.91 -21.07 2.75
N ARG A 509 -10.73 -21.67 2.69
CA ARG A 509 -9.43 -21.01 2.59
C ARG A 509 -8.98 -21.06 1.15
N TRP A 510 -9.18 -19.97 0.41
CA TRP A 510 -8.95 -19.95 -1.03
C TRP A 510 -7.46 -19.98 -1.34
N ILE A 511 -7.03 -20.93 -2.18
CA ILE A 511 -5.70 -20.93 -2.78
C ILE A 511 -5.66 -19.75 -3.78
N PRO A 512 -4.67 -18.85 -3.70
CA PRO A 512 -4.57 -17.75 -4.65
C PRO A 512 -4.44 -18.24 -6.10
N THR A 513 -5.08 -17.53 -7.01
CA THR A 513 -4.97 -17.77 -8.47
C THR A 513 -4.08 -16.76 -9.15
N CYS A 514 -3.70 -15.72 -8.44
CA CYS A 514 -2.76 -14.68 -8.83
C CYS A 514 -1.75 -14.47 -7.71
N SER A 515 -0.47 -14.43 -8.06
CA SER A 515 0.58 -14.11 -7.10
C SER A 515 0.66 -12.61 -6.82
N VAL A 516 1.28 -12.24 -5.70
CA VAL A 516 1.58 -10.84 -5.37
C VAL A 516 2.41 -10.20 -6.47
N GLU A 517 3.39 -10.93 -7.03
CA GLU A 517 4.25 -10.46 -8.12
C GLU A 517 3.44 -10.13 -9.38
N GLN A 518 2.47 -10.98 -9.73
CA GLN A 518 1.62 -10.76 -10.91
C GLN A 518 0.71 -9.53 -10.74
N PHE A 519 0.26 -9.24 -9.51
CA PHE A 519 -0.52 -8.03 -9.21
C PHE A 519 0.35 -6.78 -9.17
N THR A 520 1.58 -6.86 -8.64
CA THR A 520 2.41 -5.68 -8.39
C THR A 520 3.33 -5.31 -9.56
N ALA A 521 3.65 -6.26 -10.45
CA ALA A 521 4.48 -5.98 -11.64
C ALA A 521 3.89 -4.91 -12.57
N PRO A 522 2.57 -4.88 -12.87
CA PRO A 522 1.94 -3.79 -13.60
C PRO A 522 2.16 -2.41 -12.95
N LEU A 523 2.10 -2.33 -11.61
CA LEU A 523 2.34 -1.08 -10.87
C LEU A 523 3.79 -0.58 -11.06
N ALA A 524 4.76 -1.50 -11.06
CA ALA A 524 6.16 -1.16 -11.32
C ALA A 524 6.36 -0.67 -12.77
N LYS A 525 5.72 -1.31 -13.75
CA LYS A 525 5.74 -0.87 -15.16
C LYS A 525 5.14 0.51 -15.32
N TRP A 526 4.03 0.78 -14.66
CA TRP A 526 3.40 2.10 -14.68
C TRP A 526 4.32 3.20 -14.12
N LEU A 527 5.21 2.88 -13.19
CA LEU A 527 6.26 3.78 -12.69
C LEU A 527 7.47 3.91 -13.62
N ASP A 528 7.42 3.38 -14.85
CA ASP A 528 8.50 3.33 -15.84
C ASP A 528 9.68 2.41 -15.47
N VAL A 529 9.44 1.38 -14.69
CA VAL A 529 10.42 0.31 -14.54
C VAL A 529 10.51 -0.46 -15.86
N GLY A 530 11.72 -0.59 -16.40
CA GLY A 530 11.97 -1.33 -17.65
C GLY A 530 11.76 -2.83 -17.49
N ASP A 531 11.53 -3.53 -18.62
CA ASP A 531 11.31 -4.99 -18.59
C ASP A 531 12.53 -5.75 -18.05
N SER A 532 13.73 -5.25 -18.30
CA SER A 532 14.98 -5.84 -17.79
C SER A 532 15.12 -5.77 -16.27
N GLU A 533 14.49 -4.79 -15.62
CA GLU A 533 14.55 -4.57 -14.19
C GLU A 533 13.47 -5.33 -13.40
N LEU A 534 12.39 -5.75 -14.07
CA LEU A 534 11.31 -6.49 -13.41
C LEU A 534 11.80 -7.74 -12.70
N ALA A 535 12.73 -8.50 -13.27
CA ALA A 535 13.31 -9.68 -12.64
C ALA A 535 14.15 -9.34 -11.39
N THR A 536 14.66 -8.11 -11.28
CA THR A 536 15.36 -7.65 -10.07
C THR A 536 14.36 -7.27 -8.97
N ILE A 537 13.23 -6.66 -9.34
CA ILE A 537 12.17 -6.28 -8.40
C ILE A 537 11.36 -7.50 -7.98
N PHE A 538 11.01 -8.38 -8.92
CA PHE A 538 10.18 -9.56 -8.74
C PHE A 538 10.89 -10.84 -9.20
N PRO A 539 11.87 -11.34 -8.43
CA PRO A 539 12.70 -12.47 -8.85
C PRO A 539 11.94 -13.79 -9.05
N ASN A 540 10.71 -13.91 -8.54
CA ASN A 540 9.87 -15.09 -8.70
C ASN A 540 8.83 -14.94 -9.82
N LEU A 541 8.75 -13.78 -10.49
CA LEU A 541 7.73 -13.51 -11.51
C LEU A 541 7.82 -14.49 -12.70
N ASP A 542 9.00 -14.97 -13.04
CA ASP A 542 9.24 -15.97 -14.09
C ASP A 542 8.65 -17.37 -13.80
N ARG A 543 8.26 -17.63 -12.56
CA ARG A 543 7.56 -18.87 -12.17
C ARG A 543 6.07 -18.87 -12.52
N PHE A 544 5.55 -17.72 -12.90
CA PHE A 544 4.15 -17.47 -13.22
C PHE A 544 3.99 -17.03 -14.67
N SER A 545 2.76 -17.13 -15.20
CA SER A 545 2.45 -16.53 -16.49
C SER A 545 2.60 -15.00 -16.42
N SER A 546 2.92 -14.37 -17.56
CA SER A 546 2.98 -12.92 -17.66
C SER A 546 1.66 -12.27 -17.26
N PRO A 547 1.66 -11.26 -16.38
CA PRO A 547 0.44 -10.51 -16.06
C PRO A 547 0.04 -9.51 -17.17
N PHE A 548 0.91 -9.30 -18.15
CA PHE A 548 0.73 -8.29 -19.19
C PHE A 548 0.01 -8.85 -20.42
N GLY A 549 -0.98 -8.09 -20.93
CA GLY A 549 -1.63 -8.38 -22.20
C GLY A 549 -2.38 -9.70 -22.26
N SER A 550 -2.90 -10.17 -21.14
CA SER A 550 -3.53 -11.47 -21.06
C SER A 550 -5.03 -11.40 -21.37
N THR A 551 -5.50 -12.34 -22.19
CA THR A 551 -6.94 -12.57 -22.37
C THR A 551 -7.44 -13.52 -21.28
N TYR A 552 -8.48 -13.12 -20.57
CA TYR A 552 -9.20 -14.01 -19.63
C TYR A 552 -9.61 -15.32 -20.34
N ASN A 553 -9.12 -16.45 -19.85
CA ASN A 553 -9.48 -17.77 -20.38
C ASN A 553 -9.91 -18.71 -19.25
N PRO A 554 -11.22 -18.78 -18.93
CA PRO A 554 -11.74 -19.60 -17.84
C PRO A 554 -11.86 -21.09 -18.19
N SER A 555 -11.48 -21.54 -19.39
CA SER A 555 -11.67 -22.92 -19.83
C SER A 555 -10.73 -23.92 -19.15
N GLY A 556 -10.77 -23.98 -17.84
CA GLY A 556 -10.05 -24.94 -17.03
C GLY A 556 -9.08 -24.32 -16.05
N TYR A 557 -8.84 -25.01 -14.96
CA TYR A 557 -8.02 -24.58 -13.85
C TYR A 557 -6.59 -24.21 -14.23
N ASP A 558 -5.97 -25.03 -15.09
CA ASP A 558 -4.57 -24.83 -15.50
C ASP A 558 -4.42 -23.58 -16.40
N SER A 559 -5.45 -23.24 -17.19
CA SER A 559 -5.46 -22.02 -18.01
C SER A 559 -5.66 -20.75 -17.17
N MET A 560 -6.36 -20.82 -16.04
CA MET A 560 -6.52 -19.68 -15.12
C MET A 560 -5.24 -19.36 -14.38
N LEU A 561 -4.51 -20.37 -13.89
CA LEU A 561 -3.17 -20.17 -13.29
C LEU A 561 -2.17 -19.69 -14.33
N ALA A 562 -2.34 -20.07 -15.59
CA ALA A 562 -1.49 -19.64 -16.69
C ALA A 562 -1.79 -18.20 -17.15
N ASN A 563 -2.94 -17.61 -16.77
CA ASN A 563 -3.35 -16.31 -17.29
C ASN A 563 -4.34 -15.60 -16.34
N PRO A 564 -3.84 -14.95 -15.27
CA PRO A 564 -4.69 -14.34 -14.25
C PRO A 564 -5.44 -13.11 -14.72
N ASN A 565 -5.21 -12.62 -15.95
CA ASN A 565 -5.78 -11.39 -16.48
C ASN A 565 -5.61 -10.19 -15.53
N MET A 566 -4.39 -9.69 -15.41
CA MET A 566 -4.04 -8.52 -14.59
C MET A 566 -3.83 -7.25 -15.42
N ASP A 567 -4.55 -7.12 -16.53
CA ASP A 567 -4.52 -5.97 -17.43
C ASP A 567 -5.41 -4.82 -16.88
N PHE A 568 -5.16 -4.43 -15.62
CA PHE A 568 -5.97 -3.42 -14.94
C PHE A 568 -5.43 -1.99 -15.10
N LEU A 569 -4.32 -1.80 -15.80
CA LEU A 569 -3.73 -0.49 -16.09
C LEU A 569 -3.65 -0.21 -17.57
N GLU A 570 -3.85 1.04 -17.94
CA GLU A 570 -3.68 1.51 -19.30
C GLU A 570 -2.22 1.85 -19.61
N GLY A 571 -1.81 1.66 -20.85
CA GLY A 571 -0.52 2.14 -21.36
C GLY A 571 0.74 1.40 -20.88
N ILE A 572 0.60 0.19 -20.29
CA ILE A 572 1.76 -0.60 -19.83
C ILE A 572 2.04 -1.83 -20.71
#